data_eab41276216be3c3b59765e5b301e84a
#
_entry.id   eab41276216be3c3b59765e5b301e84a
#
_cell.length_a   1.000
_cell.length_b   1.000
_cell.length_c   1.000
_cell.angle_alpha   90.00
_cell.angle_beta   90.00
_cell.angle_gamma   90.00
#
_symmetry.space_group_name_H-M   'P 1'
#
loop_
_entity.id
_entity.type
_entity.pdbx_description
1 polymer ?
#
loop_
_entity_poly.entity_id
_entity_poly.type
_entity_poly.pdbx_seq_one_letter_code
_entity_poly.pdbx_strand_id
1 'polypeptide(L)'
;MLHTSQKIIILISIFLILGCSPSDQYDINKMDLKPTPAIVSSERHKGEFSTGDSLSFTSELKPLVNNPLKIVRLDTTHKIIEVAPGVKFGAWTFGNQVPGPTIRARVGDKIRFSMTNRSDEVVPGLELSSAPMMHSIDFHAAMVSPQDKYRSLAPGQTIEFEFTLNYPGVFMYHCGTPMILEHIASGMYGAIIVEPKNGYPTKVDREYVVIQSEFYLKPDPLGKKIDGRPLYVLDTENLKKAISSHTVFNGQLNGMVKEPLKSKPGERVRLFVLNVGPSKTSSFHVVGTIFDRVWMDGNPDNQLRGMQTVLLGASSAAIVEMMIPEHGKYLMLDHQFADASQGAIGVIATSSEKLYTPEPIEHNNMAASDLPEDQSVIRGKNDFESKCLACHSIGQGKRLGPDLAGVTKRHPDEWIARWLTSPEAMLAKDPTAIALLKEYNNIPMPNQNLQSTEIKQYIQYFHWADSKTLGVVNKGSK
;
A
#
# COMPACT_ATOMS: atom_id res chain seq x y z
N MET A 1 57.58 52.56 -49.49
CA MET A 1 56.57 52.46 -48.41
C MET A 1 55.67 51.33 -48.80
N LEU A 2 55.88 50.16 -48.18
CA LEU A 2 55.11 48.94 -48.44
C LEU A 2 53.92 48.89 -47.49
N HIS A 3 52.69 48.81 -48.05
CA HIS A 3 51.48 48.52 -47.31
C HIS A 3 51.25 47.02 -47.35
N THR A 4 51.43 46.34 -46.23
CA THR A 4 51.09 44.96 -46.01
C THR A 4 49.67 44.87 -45.49
N SER A 5 48.72 44.39 -46.34
CA SER A 5 47.35 44.08 -45.98
C SER A 5 47.32 42.70 -45.26
N GLN A 6 47.07 42.69 -43.95
CA GLN A 6 46.76 41.47 -43.24
C GLN A 6 45.30 41.06 -43.52
N LYS A 7 45.14 39.92 -44.18
CA LYS A 7 43.81 39.26 -44.31
C LYS A 7 43.53 38.48 -43.04
N ILE A 8 42.57 38.95 -42.25
CA ILE A 8 42.01 38.20 -41.10
C ILE A 8 41.08 37.15 -41.70
N ILE A 9 41.47 35.87 -41.53
CA ILE A 9 40.62 34.71 -41.82
C ILE A 9 39.81 34.43 -40.53
N ILE A 10 38.51 34.80 -40.58
CA ILE A 10 37.56 34.41 -39.51
C ILE A 10 37.16 32.98 -39.80
N LEU A 11 37.70 32.03 -38.98
CA LEU A 11 37.20 30.65 -38.93
C LEU A 11 35.88 30.67 -38.16
N ILE A 12 34.76 30.61 -38.90
CA ILE A 12 33.46 30.33 -38.27
C ILE A 12 33.37 28.83 -38.02
N SER A 13 33.62 28.43 -36.78
CA SER A 13 33.35 27.09 -36.30
C SER A 13 31.83 26.92 -36.19
N ILE A 14 31.23 26.32 -37.21
CA ILE A 14 29.86 25.86 -37.12
C ILE A 14 29.81 24.71 -36.16
N PHE A 15 29.50 25.00 -34.89
CA PHE A 15 29.05 23.96 -33.96
C PHE A 15 27.68 23.43 -34.48
N LEU A 16 27.71 22.33 -35.20
CA LEU A 16 26.52 21.49 -35.37
C LEU A 16 26.09 21.07 -33.97
N ILE A 17 25.17 21.81 -33.38
CA ILE A 17 24.34 21.32 -32.29
C ILE A 17 23.51 20.18 -32.92
N LEU A 18 24.02 18.96 -32.84
CA LEU A 18 23.20 17.77 -32.94
C LEU A 18 22.24 17.85 -31.76
N GLY A 19 21.13 18.57 -31.96
CA GLY A 19 19.97 18.43 -31.12
C GLY A 19 19.63 16.94 -31.14
N CYS A 20 19.84 16.24 -30.04
CA CYS A 20 19.15 14.99 -29.81
C CYS A 20 17.67 15.32 -29.88
N SER A 21 17.04 15.10 -31.05
CA SER A 21 15.61 14.93 -31.12
C SER A 21 15.27 13.87 -30.07
N PRO A 22 14.20 14.03 -29.28
CA PRO A 22 13.70 12.95 -28.48
C PRO A 22 13.61 11.75 -29.42
N SER A 23 14.32 10.68 -29.12
CA SER A 23 14.33 9.51 -29.99
C SER A 23 12.90 9.06 -30.14
N ASP A 24 12.41 8.89 -31.39
CA ASP A 24 11.14 8.24 -31.74
C ASP A 24 11.11 6.77 -31.31
N GLN A 25 11.61 6.50 -30.11
CA GLN A 25 11.75 5.17 -29.55
C GLN A 25 10.39 4.49 -29.40
N TYR A 26 9.32 5.29 -29.25
CA TYR A 26 7.94 4.83 -29.04
C TYR A 26 7.02 5.34 -30.16
N ASP A 27 7.50 5.40 -31.39
CA ASP A 27 6.69 5.79 -32.55
C ASP A 27 5.57 4.76 -32.80
N ILE A 28 4.34 5.16 -32.59
CA ILE A 28 3.14 4.32 -32.75
C ILE A 28 3.03 3.68 -34.13
N ASN A 29 3.55 4.36 -35.18
CA ASN A 29 3.52 3.84 -36.55
C ASN A 29 4.48 2.65 -36.77
N LYS A 30 5.40 2.42 -35.83
CA LYS A 30 6.37 1.31 -35.86
C LYS A 30 6.00 0.17 -34.91
N MET A 31 4.89 0.29 -34.17
CA MET A 31 4.44 -0.70 -33.20
C MET A 31 3.77 -1.88 -33.91
N ASP A 32 3.99 -3.10 -33.38
CA ASP A 32 3.23 -4.27 -33.81
C ASP A 32 1.87 -4.28 -33.11
N LEU A 33 0.86 -3.75 -33.81
CA LEU A 33 -0.52 -3.67 -33.35
C LEU A 33 -1.42 -4.68 -34.06
N LYS A 34 -0.85 -5.74 -34.67
CA LYS A 34 -1.65 -6.74 -35.37
C LYS A 34 -2.57 -7.47 -34.40
N PRO A 35 -3.89 -7.43 -34.61
CA PRO A 35 -4.83 -8.08 -33.72
C PRO A 35 -4.74 -9.60 -33.87
N THR A 36 -4.57 -10.29 -32.73
CA THR A 36 -4.76 -11.74 -32.64
C THR A 36 -6.03 -11.97 -31.82
N PRO A 37 -7.08 -12.59 -32.37
CA PRO A 37 -8.31 -12.84 -31.63
C PRO A 37 -8.07 -13.59 -30.31
N ALA A 38 -8.83 -13.25 -29.27
CA ALA A 38 -8.81 -14.01 -28.05
C ALA A 38 -9.58 -15.34 -28.21
N ILE A 39 -9.11 -16.38 -27.58
CA ILE A 39 -9.75 -17.69 -27.52
C ILE A 39 -10.47 -17.81 -26.18
N VAL A 40 -11.77 -18.11 -26.23
CA VAL A 40 -12.53 -18.47 -25.02
C VAL A 40 -12.95 -19.93 -25.11
N SER A 41 -12.69 -20.66 -24.04
CA SER A 41 -13.00 -22.10 -23.94
C SER A 41 -13.64 -22.42 -22.59
N SER A 42 -14.13 -23.66 -22.47
CA SER A 42 -14.58 -24.24 -21.20
C SER A 42 -13.51 -25.15 -20.57
N GLU A 43 -12.31 -25.15 -21.11
CA GLU A 43 -11.16 -25.85 -20.54
C GLU A 43 -10.64 -25.08 -19.33
N ARG A 44 -10.72 -25.69 -18.15
CA ARG A 44 -10.32 -25.04 -16.89
C ARG A 44 -8.88 -25.31 -16.57
N HIS A 45 -8.15 -24.31 -16.13
CA HIS A 45 -6.86 -24.51 -15.48
C HIS A 45 -7.03 -25.29 -14.16
N LYS A 46 -6.02 -26.07 -13.82
CA LYS A 46 -5.97 -26.87 -12.58
C LYS A 46 -4.69 -26.52 -11.80
N GLY A 47 -4.67 -26.90 -10.53
CA GLY A 47 -3.53 -26.69 -9.64
C GLY A 47 -3.37 -25.24 -9.23
N GLU A 48 -2.15 -24.71 -9.30
CA GLU A 48 -1.83 -23.34 -8.92
C GLU A 48 -2.72 -22.29 -9.63
N PHE A 49 -2.98 -21.16 -8.98
CA PHE A 49 -3.82 -20.09 -9.52
C PHE A 49 -3.05 -19.04 -10.32
N SER A 50 -1.75 -19.12 -10.30
CA SER A 50 -0.87 -18.26 -11.10
C SER A 50 0.41 -18.99 -11.46
N THR A 51 0.84 -18.83 -12.71
CA THR A 51 2.11 -19.37 -13.19
C THR A 51 2.75 -18.39 -14.17
N GLY A 52 4.07 -18.31 -14.13
CA GLY A 52 4.87 -17.50 -15.04
C GLY A 52 6.19 -17.07 -14.40
N ASP A 53 7.27 -17.10 -15.18
CA ASP A 53 8.62 -16.77 -14.72
C ASP A 53 8.77 -15.29 -14.36
N SER A 54 7.91 -14.44 -14.95
CA SER A 54 7.89 -12.98 -14.76
C SER A 54 7.08 -12.53 -13.56
N LEU A 55 6.52 -13.43 -12.74
CA LEU A 55 5.66 -13.11 -11.60
C LEU A 55 6.45 -12.97 -10.32
N SER A 56 6.20 -11.85 -9.60
CA SER A 56 6.65 -11.60 -8.23
C SER A 56 5.44 -11.57 -7.30
N PHE A 57 5.57 -12.21 -6.14
CA PHE A 57 4.47 -12.39 -5.17
C PHE A 57 4.61 -11.55 -3.91
N THR A 58 5.70 -10.81 -3.79
CA THR A 58 6.03 -9.92 -2.67
C THR A 58 6.42 -8.53 -3.19
N SER A 59 6.76 -7.62 -2.28
CA SER A 59 7.31 -6.30 -2.63
C SER A 59 8.64 -6.42 -3.40
N GLU A 60 9.42 -7.47 -3.17
CA GLU A 60 10.69 -7.69 -3.84
C GLU A 60 10.47 -8.26 -5.24
N LEU A 61 11.03 -7.60 -6.23
CA LEU A 61 10.91 -8.02 -7.62
C LEU A 61 11.89 -9.12 -7.95
N LYS A 62 11.41 -10.16 -8.63
CA LYS A 62 12.31 -11.10 -9.29
C LYS A 62 13.12 -10.40 -10.39
N PRO A 63 14.36 -10.87 -10.66
CA PRO A 63 15.12 -10.41 -11.80
C PRO A 63 14.32 -10.56 -13.10
N LEU A 64 14.50 -9.60 -14.02
CA LEU A 64 13.88 -9.69 -15.33
C LEU A 64 14.38 -10.91 -16.09
N VAL A 65 13.46 -11.75 -16.55
CA VAL A 65 13.77 -12.92 -17.37
C VAL A 65 14.06 -12.46 -18.81
N ASN A 66 15.18 -12.88 -19.35
CA ASN A 66 15.60 -12.53 -20.72
C ASN A 66 14.94 -13.45 -21.77
N ASN A 67 13.62 -13.47 -21.83
CA ASN A 67 12.82 -14.17 -22.82
C ASN A 67 11.78 -13.18 -23.38
N PRO A 68 11.74 -12.90 -24.69
CA PRO A 68 10.80 -11.94 -25.25
C PRO A 68 9.34 -12.43 -25.23
N LEU A 69 9.08 -13.70 -25.01
CA LEU A 69 7.75 -14.24 -24.77
C LEU A 69 7.57 -14.52 -23.28
N LYS A 70 6.68 -13.77 -22.62
CA LYS A 70 6.28 -14.01 -21.24
C LYS A 70 4.98 -14.79 -21.22
N ILE A 71 5.02 -15.99 -20.65
CA ILE A 71 3.80 -16.78 -20.41
C ILE A 71 3.29 -16.40 -19.02
N VAL A 72 2.08 -15.89 -18.95
CA VAL A 72 1.46 -15.39 -17.73
C VAL A 72 0.07 -16.01 -17.58
N ARG A 73 -0.14 -16.74 -16.50
CA ARG A 73 -1.46 -17.21 -16.08
C ARG A 73 -1.85 -16.58 -14.75
N LEU A 74 -3.03 -15.96 -14.71
CA LEU A 74 -3.62 -15.41 -13.49
C LEU A 74 -5.10 -15.82 -13.43
N ASP A 75 -5.40 -16.88 -12.71
CA ASP A 75 -6.79 -17.32 -12.51
C ASP A 75 -7.47 -16.45 -11.45
N THR A 76 -8.78 -16.26 -11.57
CA THR A 76 -9.57 -15.56 -10.56
C THR A 76 -10.12 -16.51 -9.52
N THR A 77 -10.12 -16.10 -8.26
CA THR A 77 -10.69 -16.86 -7.15
C THR A 77 -11.38 -15.95 -6.15
N HIS A 78 -12.30 -16.53 -5.37
CA HIS A 78 -12.83 -15.88 -4.18
C HIS A 78 -12.16 -16.48 -2.95
N LYS A 79 -11.60 -15.62 -2.08
CA LYS A 79 -10.77 -16.04 -0.97
C LYS A 79 -11.00 -15.15 0.26
N ILE A 80 -10.88 -15.73 1.45
CA ILE A 80 -10.80 -14.96 2.68
C ILE A 80 -9.35 -14.53 2.90
N ILE A 81 -9.11 -13.22 2.98
CA ILE A 81 -7.81 -12.62 3.31
C ILE A 81 -7.88 -11.92 4.66
N GLU A 82 -6.73 -11.69 5.28
CA GLU A 82 -6.62 -10.87 6.49
C GLU A 82 -6.06 -9.50 6.10
N VAL A 83 -6.92 -8.47 6.12
CA VAL A 83 -6.54 -7.08 5.77
C VAL A 83 -5.83 -6.39 6.93
N ALA A 84 -6.28 -6.68 8.15
CA ALA A 84 -5.70 -6.19 9.41
C ALA A 84 -5.76 -7.31 10.45
N PRO A 85 -5.02 -7.23 11.57
CA PRO A 85 -5.06 -8.25 12.61
C PRO A 85 -6.48 -8.58 13.04
N GLY A 86 -6.94 -9.81 12.71
CA GLY A 86 -8.29 -10.29 13.01
C GLY A 86 -9.42 -9.76 12.13
N VAL A 87 -9.13 -8.95 11.12
CA VAL A 87 -10.10 -8.45 10.13
C VAL A 87 -10.03 -9.33 8.89
N LYS A 88 -10.91 -10.34 8.82
CA LYS A 88 -11.02 -11.29 7.70
C LYS A 88 -12.01 -10.79 6.69
N PHE A 89 -11.59 -10.62 5.44
CA PHE A 89 -12.37 -10.06 4.34
C PHE A 89 -12.54 -11.08 3.22
N GLY A 90 -13.78 -11.21 2.72
CA GLY A 90 -14.09 -11.99 1.54
C GLY A 90 -13.67 -11.28 0.26
N ALA A 91 -12.45 -11.51 -0.19
CA ALA A 91 -11.87 -10.87 -1.35
C ALA A 91 -12.11 -11.65 -2.64
N TRP A 92 -12.11 -10.91 -3.77
CA TRP A 92 -11.98 -11.46 -5.10
C TRP A 92 -10.55 -11.20 -5.57
N THR A 93 -9.91 -12.19 -6.19
CA THR A 93 -8.46 -12.15 -6.38
C THR A 93 -8.04 -12.53 -7.79
N PHE A 94 -6.87 -12.06 -8.20
CA PHE A 94 -6.07 -12.66 -9.25
C PHE A 94 -4.93 -13.47 -8.64
N GLY A 95 -4.72 -14.71 -9.12
CA GLY A 95 -3.64 -15.55 -8.64
C GLY A 95 -3.72 -15.89 -7.15
N ASN A 96 -4.94 -15.86 -6.58
CA ASN A 96 -5.23 -16.23 -5.19
C ASN A 96 -4.58 -15.32 -4.13
N GLN A 97 -4.31 -14.06 -4.45
CA GLN A 97 -3.76 -13.06 -3.52
C GLN A 97 -4.24 -11.63 -3.83
N VAL A 98 -4.08 -10.72 -2.88
CA VAL A 98 -4.33 -9.27 -3.00
C VAL A 98 -3.11 -8.50 -2.45
N PRO A 99 -2.50 -7.61 -3.23
CA PRO A 99 -2.64 -7.45 -4.69
C PRO A 99 -2.34 -8.74 -5.44
N GLY A 100 -2.84 -8.88 -6.67
CA GLY A 100 -2.41 -9.94 -7.57
C GLY A 100 -0.90 -9.87 -7.86
N PRO A 101 -0.27 -10.94 -8.38
CA PRO A 101 1.16 -10.99 -8.63
C PRO A 101 1.65 -9.86 -9.53
N THR A 102 2.79 -9.26 -9.22
CA THR A 102 3.41 -8.25 -10.09
C THR A 102 4.07 -8.93 -11.28
N ILE A 103 3.73 -8.49 -12.50
CA ILE A 103 4.33 -8.95 -13.74
C ILE A 103 5.52 -8.04 -14.07
N ARG A 104 6.68 -8.61 -14.41
CA ARG A 104 7.85 -7.84 -14.86
C ARG A 104 8.23 -8.24 -16.28
N ALA A 105 8.29 -7.27 -17.18
CA ALA A 105 8.61 -7.47 -18.59
C ALA A 105 9.35 -6.24 -19.15
N ARG A 106 9.62 -6.23 -20.45
CA ARG A 106 10.36 -5.15 -21.14
C ARG A 106 9.62 -4.72 -22.40
N VAL A 107 9.82 -3.50 -22.83
CA VAL A 107 9.31 -3.00 -24.12
C VAL A 107 9.78 -3.92 -25.26
N GLY A 108 8.81 -4.34 -26.07
CA GLY A 108 8.99 -5.30 -27.15
C GLY A 108 8.72 -6.76 -26.75
N ASP A 109 8.62 -7.07 -25.45
CA ASP A 109 8.17 -8.40 -25.03
C ASP A 109 6.70 -8.61 -25.40
N LYS A 110 6.37 -9.87 -25.70
CA LYS A 110 5.00 -10.33 -25.93
C LYS A 110 4.51 -11.07 -24.70
N ILE A 111 3.34 -10.69 -24.22
CA ILE A 111 2.64 -11.43 -23.15
C ILE A 111 1.69 -12.42 -23.81
N ARG A 112 1.85 -13.71 -23.52
CA ARG A 112 0.83 -14.72 -23.74
C ARG A 112 0.12 -14.95 -22.42
N PHE A 113 -1.09 -14.41 -22.35
CA PHE A 113 -1.90 -14.39 -21.15
C PHE A 113 -2.99 -15.45 -21.21
N SER A 114 -3.21 -16.12 -20.07
CA SER A 114 -4.39 -16.99 -19.87
C SER A 114 -5.00 -16.79 -18.49
N MET A 115 -6.33 -16.92 -18.41
CA MET A 115 -7.09 -16.79 -17.17
C MET A 115 -8.30 -17.70 -17.20
N THR A 116 -8.47 -18.53 -16.18
CA THR A 116 -9.74 -19.20 -15.89
C THR A 116 -10.47 -18.47 -14.77
N ASN A 117 -11.76 -18.23 -14.96
CA ASN A 117 -12.61 -17.81 -13.86
C ASN A 117 -12.90 -19.03 -12.97
N ARG A 118 -12.20 -19.12 -11.83
CA ARG A 118 -12.30 -20.18 -10.82
C ARG A 118 -13.01 -19.71 -9.55
N SER A 119 -13.90 -18.72 -9.67
CA SER A 119 -14.64 -18.16 -8.53
C SER A 119 -15.63 -19.14 -7.89
N ASP A 120 -15.93 -20.24 -8.58
CA ASP A 120 -16.80 -21.34 -8.11
C ASP A 120 -15.99 -22.47 -7.40
N GLU A 121 -14.68 -22.36 -7.30
CA GLU A 121 -13.85 -23.35 -6.62
C GLU A 121 -13.67 -23.01 -5.15
N VAL A 122 -13.87 -24.01 -4.30
CA VAL A 122 -13.49 -23.94 -2.89
C VAL A 122 -12.03 -24.36 -2.79
N VAL A 123 -11.17 -23.44 -2.37
CA VAL A 123 -9.76 -23.75 -2.11
C VAL A 123 -9.68 -24.56 -0.82
N PRO A 124 -8.98 -25.71 -0.78
CA PRO A 124 -8.84 -26.51 0.44
C PRO A 124 -8.37 -25.66 1.62
N GLY A 125 -9.08 -25.71 2.74
CA GLY A 125 -8.81 -24.90 3.93
C GLY A 125 -9.37 -23.48 3.90
N LEU A 126 -10.04 -23.08 2.80
CA LEU A 126 -10.71 -21.80 2.66
C LEU A 126 -12.18 -22.03 2.32
N GLU A 127 -13.05 -21.30 3.00
CA GLU A 127 -14.46 -21.27 2.64
C GLU A 127 -14.70 -20.33 1.46
N LEU A 128 -15.68 -20.65 0.64
CA LEU A 128 -16.15 -19.75 -0.42
C LEU A 128 -16.65 -18.45 0.22
N SER A 129 -15.96 -17.35 -0.02
CA SER A 129 -16.24 -16.06 0.65
C SER A 129 -17.45 -15.32 0.08
N SER A 130 -17.81 -15.61 -1.17
CA SER A 130 -18.97 -15.03 -1.86
C SER A 130 -19.46 -15.96 -2.96
N ALA A 131 -20.65 -15.69 -3.49
CA ALA A 131 -21.18 -16.45 -4.62
C ALA A 131 -20.26 -16.30 -5.86
N PRO A 132 -20.15 -17.37 -6.67
CA PRO A 132 -19.45 -17.29 -7.95
C PRO A 132 -20.03 -16.21 -8.85
N MET A 133 -19.19 -15.48 -9.57
CA MET A 133 -19.63 -14.43 -10.47
C MET A 133 -18.73 -14.27 -11.69
N MET A 134 -19.13 -13.42 -12.62
CA MET A 134 -18.34 -13.12 -13.81
C MET A 134 -17.12 -12.29 -13.46
N HIS A 135 -15.98 -12.59 -14.10
CA HIS A 135 -14.74 -11.84 -13.98
C HIS A 135 -14.07 -11.66 -15.34
N SER A 136 -13.26 -10.63 -15.49
CA SER A 136 -12.45 -10.37 -16.67
C SER A 136 -11.07 -9.85 -16.27
N ILE A 137 -10.29 -9.41 -17.24
CA ILE A 137 -9.02 -8.72 -17.05
C ILE A 137 -8.98 -7.48 -17.93
N ASP A 138 -8.37 -6.42 -17.45
CA ASP A 138 -7.97 -5.23 -18.20
C ASP A 138 -6.52 -4.92 -17.86
N PHE A 139 -5.65 -4.87 -18.89
CA PHE A 139 -4.24 -4.48 -18.75
C PHE A 139 -4.04 -3.07 -19.30
N HIS A 140 -3.74 -2.11 -18.43
CA HIS A 140 -3.43 -0.75 -18.87
C HIS A 140 -2.15 -0.67 -19.73
N ALA A 141 -1.31 -1.70 -19.68
CA ALA A 141 -0.10 -1.83 -20.52
C ALA A 141 -0.39 -2.30 -21.95
N ALA A 142 -1.61 -2.75 -22.24
CA ALA A 142 -1.96 -3.40 -23.51
C ALA A 142 -2.74 -2.48 -24.44
N MET A 143 -2.33 -2.41 -25.69
CA MET A 143 -3.06 -1.71 -26.75
C MET A 143 -3.87 -2.74 -27.56
N VAL A 144 -5.08 -3.06 -27.09
CA VAL A 144 -5.91 -4.14 -27.64
C VAL A 144 -7.39 -3.73 -27.69
N SER A 145 -8.22 -4.51 -28.41
CA SER A 145 -9.67 -4.32 -28.41
C SER A 145 -10.29 -4.85 -27.11
N PRO A 146 -10.91 -3.99 -26.27
CA PRO A 146 -11.53 -4.45 -25.02
C PRO A 146 -12.66 -5.45 -25.25
N GLN A 147 -13.46 -5.29 -26.31
CA GLN A 147 -14.57 -6.19 -26.64
C GLN A 147 -14.10 -7.61 -26.95
N ASP A 148 -12.86 -7.77 -27.38
CA ASP A 148 -12.29 -9.07 -27.68
C ASP A 148 -11.48 -9.64 -26.50
N LYS A 149 -10.58 -8.85 -25.90
CA LYS A 149 -9.63 -9.34 -24.89
C LYS A 149 -10.16 -9.28 -23.46
N TYR A 150 -11.06 -8.33 -23.17
CA TYR A 150 -11.49 -8.04 -21.79
C TYR A 150 -12.94 -8.50 -21.54
N ARG A 151 -13.37 -9.53 -22.28
CA ARG A 151 -14.70 -10.13 -22.12
C ARG A 151 -14.87 -10.71 -20.72
N SER A 152 -16.06 -10.49 -20.13
CA SER A 152 -16.44 -11.12 -18.88
C SER A 152 -16.65 -12.62 -19.08
N LEU A 153 -15.99 -13.43 -18.27
CA LEU A 153 -16.03 -14.89 -18.26
C LEU A 153 -16.97 -15.37 -17.17
N ALA A 154 -17.87 -16.27 -17.49
CA ALA A 154 -18.61 -17.01 -16.48
C ALA A 154 -17.68 -17.95 -15.69
N PRO A 155 -18.06 -18.36 -14.47
CA PRO A 155 -17.33 -19.38 -13.73
C PRO A 155 -17.04 -20.61 -14.59
N GLY A 156 -15.80 -21.09 -14.56
CA GLY A 156 -15.34 -22.24 -15.36
C GLY A 156 -14.85 -21.90 -16.77
N GLN A 157 -15.09 -20.70 -17.29
CA GLN A 157 -14.56 -20.31 -18.59
C GLN A 157 -13.12 -19.83 -18.50
N THR A 158 -12.37 -20.08 -19.57
CA THR A 158 -10.97 -19.66 -19.77
C THR A 158 -10.87 -18.72 -20.96
N ILE A 159 -10.05 -17.67 -20.85
CA ILE A 159 -9.64 -16.83 -21.96
C ILE A 159 -8.13 -16.92 -22.15
N GLU A 160 -7.71 -16.89 -23.42
CA GLU A 160 -6.31 -16.80 -23.82
C GLU A 160 -6.14 -15.74 -24.89
N PHE A 161 -5.12 -14.90 -24.78
CA PHE A 161 -4.75 -13.91 -25.79
C PHE A 161 -3.29 -13.47 -25.69
N GLU A 162 -2.81 -12.83 -26.73
CA GLU A 162 -1.48 -12.23 -26.77
C GLU A 162 -1.56 -10.72 -26.99
N PHE A 163 -0.58 -9.99 -26.42
CA PHE A 163 -0.34 -8.59 -26.72
C PHE A 163 1.14 -8.24 -26.57
N THR A 164 1.57 -7.21 -27.30
CA THR A 164 2.93 -6.68 -27.24
C THR A 164 3.00 -5.47 -26.33
N LEU A 165 4.06 -5.37 -25.53
CA LEU A 165 4.31 -4.24 -24.64
C LEU A 165 5.04 -3.14 -25.41
N ASN A 166 4.37 -2.02 -25.68
CA ASN A 166 4.85 -0.98 -26.57
C ASN A 166 5.49 0.22 -25.83
N TYR A 167 5.12 0.45 -24.55
CA TYR A 167 5.61 1.57 -23.75
C TYR A 167 6.20 1.09 -22.44
N PRO A 168 7.29 1.72 -21.95
CA PRO A 168 7.78 1.46 -20.60
C PRO A 168 6.86 2.13 -19.59
N GLY A 169 6.74 1.52 -18.42
CA GLY A 169 5.93 2.10 -17.34
C GLY A 169 5.62 1.15 -16.21
N VAL A 170 4.89 1.67 -15.26
CA VAL A 170 4.25 0.92 -14.18
C VAL A 170 2.75 1.04 -14.41
N PHE A 171 2.12 -0.04 -14.78
CA PHE A 171 0.72 -0.05 -15.18
C PHE A 171 -0.09 -0.92 -14.23
N MET A 172 -1.36 -0.55 -14.05
CA MET A 172 -2.32 -1.37 -13.37
C MET A 172 -2.83 -2.49 -14.28
N TYR A 173 -3.18 -3.63 -13.72
CA TYR A 173 -4.17 -4.53 -14.29
C TYR A 173 -5.29 -4.76 -13.29
N HIS A 174 -6.53 -4.92 -13.76
CA HIS A 174 -7.68 -5.10 -12.89
C HIS A 174 -8.83 -5.84 -13.58
N CYS A 175 -9.86 -6.20 -12.84
CA CYS A 175 -11.08 -6.75 -13.43
C CYS A 175 -11.86 -5.65 -14.14
N GLY A 176 -12.23 -5.87 -15.40
CA GLY A 176 -13.01 -4.95 -16.24
C GLY A 176 -14.49 -5.33 -16.37
N THR A 177 -14.97 -6.35 -15.64
CA THR A 177 -16.39 -6.73 -15.63
C THR A 177 -17.28 -5.59 -15.10
N PRO A 178 -18.50 -5.37 -15.65
CA PRO A 178 -19.42 -4.34 -15.14
C PRO A 178 -19.54 -4.33 -13.62
N MET A 179 -19.67 -3.13 -13.03
CA MET A 179 -19.43 -2.80 -11.61
C MET A 179 -17.94 -2.83 -11.24
N ILE A 180 -17.11 -2.31 -12.15
CA ILE A 180 -15.64 -2.28 -12.03
C ILE A 180 -15.17 -1.77 -10.67
N LEU A 181 -15.83 -0.73 -10.13
CA LEU A 181 -15.52 -0.15 -8.82
C LEU A 181 -15.55 -1.21 -7.70
N GLU A 182 -16.57 -2.08 -7.70
CA GLU A 182 -16.74 -3.13 -6.69
C GLU A 182 -15.71 -4.24 -6.87
N HIS A 183 -15.38 -4.60 -8.12
CA HIS A 183 -14.34 -5.60 -8.41
C HIS A 183 -12.95 -5.15 -7.93
N ILE A 184 -12.58 -3.91 -8.22
CA ILE A 184 -11.30 -3.36 -7.74
C ILE A 184 -11.28 -3.30 -6.21
N ALA A 185 -12.32 -2.74 -5.59
CA ALA A 185 -12.41 -2.62 -4.13
C ALA A 185 -12.47 -3.98 -3.41
N SER A 186 -12.87 -5.04 -4.12
CA SER A 186 -12.84 -6.42 -3.60
C SER A 186 -11.47 -7.09 -3.69
N GLY A 187 -10.46 -6.45 -4.36
CA GLY A 187 -9.08 -6.95 -4.41
C GLY A 187 -8.59 -7.37 -5.79
N MET A 188 -9.39 -7.17 -6.85
CA MET A 188 -9.03 -7.61 -8.21
C MET A 188 -8.17 -6.59 -8.95
N TYR A 189 -6.93 -6.46 -8.53
CA TYR A 189 -5.93 -5.57 -9.13
C TYR A 189 -4.50 -6.10 -8.90
N GLY A 190 -3.58 -5.61 -9.71
CA GLY A 190 -2.13 -5.80 -9.54
C GLY A 190 -1.34 -4.88 -10.45
N ALA A 191 -0.02 -5.04 -10.48
CA ALA A 191 0.89 -4.22 -11.26
C ALA A 191 1.55 -5.01 -12.40
N ILE A 192 1.76 -4.36 -13.54
CA ILE A 192 2.67 -4.80 -14.59
C ILE A 192 3.74 -3.73 -14.80
N ILE A 193 5.00 -4.10 -14.60
CA ILE A 193 6.17 -3.26 -14.79
C ILE A 193 6.76 -3.59 -16.15
N VAL A 194 6.81 -2.59 -17.03
CA VAL A 194 7.42 -2.69 -18.34
C VAL A 194 8.69 -1.85 -18.35
N GLU A 195 9.84 -2.50 -18.33
CA GLU A 195 11.13 -1.81 -18.40
C GLU A 195 11.36 -1.20 -19.78
N PRO A 196 12.11 -0.10 -19.89
CA PRO A 196 12.59 0.38 -21.18
C PRO A 196 13.36 -0.70 -21.95
N LYS A 197 13.32 -0.65 -23.28
CA LYS A 197 13.99 -1.65 -24.14
C LYS A 197 15.46 -1.87 -23.79
N ASN A 198 16.17 -0.82 -23.44
CA ASN A 198 17.59 -0.85 -23.07
C ASN A 198 17.83 -0.84 -21.56
N GLY A 199 16.79 -1.08 -20.75
CA GLY A 199 16.80 -0.95 -19.30
C GLY A 199 16.68 0.51 -18.85
N TYR A 200 16.61 0.70 -17.53
CA TYR A 200 16.55 2.04 -16.96
C TYR A 200 17.89 2.77 -17.08
N PRO A 201 17.89 4.13 -17.23
CA PRO A 201 19.12 4.93 -17.41
C PRO A 201 19.98 4.98 -16.15
N THR A 202 19.51 4.49 -15.03
CA THR A 202 20.21 4.46 -13.73
C THR A 202 20.32 3.05 -13.21
N LYS A 203 21.44 2.77 -12.52
CA LYS A 203 21.60 1.55 -11.73
C LYS A 203 21.17 1.82 -10.29
N VAL A 204 20.56 0.83 -9.67
CA VAL A 204 20.12 0.86 -8.28
C VAL A 204 20.55 -0.42 -7.58
N ASP A 205 20.63 -0.37 -6.25
CA ASP A 205 21.02 -1.52 -5.42
C ASP A 205 19.81 -2.34 -5.01
N ARG A 206 18.64 -1.68 -4.90
CA ARG A 206 17.38 -2.29 -4.47
C ARG A 206 16.22 -1.84 -5.32
N GLU A 207 15.29 -2.77 -5.58
CA GLU A 207 14.05 -2.51 -6.30
C GLU A 207 12.86 -3.13 -5.55
N TYR A 208 11.82 -2.33 -5.32
CA TYR A 208 10.61 -2.78 -4.63
C TYR A 208 9.35 -2.23 -5.28
N VAL A 209 8.24 -2.98 -5.13
CA VAL A 209 6.91 -2.54 -5.55
C VAL A 209 6.08 -2.13 -4.34
N VAL A 210 5.47 -0.97 -4.42
CA VAL A 210 4.54 -0.43 -3.43
C VAL A 210 3.21 -0.14 -4.12
N ILE A 211 2.18 -0.86 -3.74
CA ILE A 211 0.83 -0.72 -4.31
C ILE A 211 -0.10 -0.19 -3.23
N GLN A 212 -0.55 1.06 -3.37
CA GLN A 212 -1.57 1.63 -2.49
C GLN A 212 -2.96 1.20 -2.96
N SER A 213 -3.81 0.83 -2.01
CA SER A 213 -5.20 0.47 -2.29
C SER A 213 -6.11 0.77 -1.10
N GLU A 214 -7.40 0.84 -1.36
CA GLU A 214 -8.44 1.15 -0.39
C GLU A 214 -9.29 -0.08 -0.11
N PHE A 215 -9.63 -0.30 1.17
CA PHE A 215 -10.62 -1.30 1.59
C PHE A 215 -11.84 -0.62 2.19
N TYR A 216 -13.02 -1.11 1.83
CA TYR A 216 -14.34 -0.65 2.27
C TYR A 216 -15.04 -1.82 2.92
N LEU A 217 -15.01 -1.90 4.24
CA LEU A 217 -15.35 -3.11 4.99
C LEU A 217 -16.54 -2.87 5.91
N LYS A 218 -17.48 -3.82 5.89
CA LYS A 218 -18.52 -3.93 6.92
C LYS A 218 -18.67 -5.39 7.34
N PRO A 219 -19.13 -5.66 8.56
CA PRO A 219 -19.47 -7.02 8.96
C PRO A 219 -20.48 -7.64 7.99
N ASP A 220 -20.36 -8.94 7.72
CA ASP A 220 -21.32 -9.67 6.91
C ASP A 220 -22.72 -9.52 7.51
N PRO A 221 -23.71 -9.01 6.76
CA PRO A 221 -25.07 -8.81 7.25
C PRO A 221 -25.78 -10.13 7.63
N LEU A 222 -25.31 -11.27 7.13
CA LEU A 222 -25.80 -12.61 7.51
C LEU A 222 -25.14 -13.12 8.80
N GLY A 223 -24.26 -12.33 9.44
CA GLY A 223 -23.59 -12.69 10.68
C GLY A 223 -22.57 -13.82 10.52
N LYS A 224 -22.08 -14.09 9.30
CA LYS A 224 -21.06 -15.11 9.07
C LYS A 224 -19.80 -14.81 9.88
N LYS A 225 -19.22 -15.86 10.45
CA LYS A 225 -17.99 -15.77 11.27
C LYS A 225 -16.95 -16.76 10.74
N ILE A 226 -15.68 -16.37 10.87
CA ILE A 226 -14.52 -17.21 10.62
C ILE A 226 -13.68 -17.26 11.90
N ASP A 227 -13.39 -18.44 12.41
CA ASP A 227 -12.70 -18.65 13.70
C ASP A 227 -13.31 -17.83 14.84
N GLY A 228 -14.63 -17.77 14.91
CA GLY A 228 -15.38 -17.04 15.94
C GLY A 228 -15.46 -15.52 15.75
N ARG A 229 -14.77 -14.95 14.77
CA ARG A 229 -14.73 -13.50 14.46
C ARG A 229 -15.64 -13.16 13.27
N PRO A 230 -16.23 -11.96 13.22
CA PRO A 230 -17.03 -11.55 12.08
C PRO A 230 -16.24 -11.65 10.77
N LEU A 231 -16.87 -12.23 9.73
CA LEU A 231 -16.39 -12.04 8.36
C LEU A 231 -16.80 -10.64 7.90
N TYR A 232 -15.90 -9.97 7.20
CA TYR A 232 -16.17 -8.68 6.57
C TYR A 232 -16.45 -8.88 5.08
N VAL A 233 -17.34 -8.06 4.56
CA VAL A 233 -17.72 -8.00 3.14
C VAL A 233 -17.60 -6.57 2.66
N LEU A 234 -17.69 -6.38 1.35
CA LEU A 234 -17.59 -5.04 0.74
C LEU A 234 -18.74 -4.14 1.23
N ASP A 235 -18.39 -2.95 1.74
CA ASP A 235 -19.34 -1.89 2.06
C ASP A 235 -19.54 -0.99 0.83
N THR A 236 -20.52 -1.36 0.01
CA THR A 236 -20.83 -0.65 -1.24
C THR A 236 -21.37 0.76 -1.01
N GLU A 237 -21.93 1.05 0.16
CA GLU A 237 -22.42 2.40 0.49
C GLU A 237 -21.25 3.36 0.75
N ASN A 238 -20.31 2.97 1.61
CA ASN A 238 -19.12 3.76 1.88
C ASN A 238 -18.17 3.78 0.68
N LEU A 239 -18.12 2.72 -0.12
CA LEU A 239 -17.36 2.69 -1.38
C LEU A 239 -17.82 3.81 -2.33
N LYS A 240 -19.13 3.96 -2.55
CA LYS A 240 -19.68 5.03 -3.42
C LYS A 240 -19.41 6.45 -2.90
N LYS A 241 -19.17 6.58 -1.59
CA LYS A 241 -18.83 7.85 -0.94
C LYS A 241 -17.31 8.08 -0.81
N ALA A 242 -16.49 7.12 -1.25
CA ALA A 242 -15.03 7.10 -1.06
C ALA A 242 -14.59 7.18 0.43
N ILE A 243 -15.39 6.63 1.35
CA ILE A 243 -15.08 6.56 2.78
C ILE A 243 -14.48 5.18 3.08
N SER A 244 -13.17 5.04 2.89
CA SER A 244 -12.45 3.78 3.12
C SER A 244 -12.36 3.43 4.61
N SER A 245 -12.43 2.15 4.92
CA SER A 245 -12.12 1.60 6.26
C SER A 245 -10.62 1.57 6.50
N HIS A 246 -9.86 1.23 5.46
CA HIS A 246 -8.40 1.22 5.44
C HIS A 246 -7.88 1.68 4.09
N THR A 247 -6.78 2.42 4.11
CA THR A 247 -5.92 2.67 2.95
C THR A 247 -4.58 2.05 3.27
N VAL A 248 -4.07 1.14 2.44
CA VAL A 248 -2.93 0.30 2.81
C VAL A 248 -1.91 0.18 1.68
N PHE A 249 -0.68 -0.18 2.03
CA PHE A 249 0.31 -0.64 1.06
C PHE A 249 0.31 -2.16 0.97
N ASN A 250 0.36 -2.68 -0.27
CA ASN A 250 0.43 -4.10 -0.61
C ASN A 250 -0.62 -4.97 0.09
N GLY A 251 -1.85 -4.44 0.20
CA GLY A 251 -3.05 -5.19 0.59
C GLY A 251 -3.18 -5.52 2.07
N GLN A 252 -2.30 -5.04 2.95
CA GLN A 252 -2.35 -5.35 4.37
C GLN A 252 -2.01 -4.16 5.26
N LEU A 253 -2.83 -3.92 6.28
CA LEU A 253 -2.60 -2.89 7.29
C LEU A 253 -1.28 -3.15 8.03
N ASN A 254 -0.38 -2.17 7.98
CA ASN A 254 0.94 -2.23 8.58
C ASN A 254 1.82 -3.42 8.12
N GLY A 255 1.49 -4.07 6.99
CA GLY A 255 2.28 -5.17 6.46
C GLY A 255 3.73 -4.78 6.23
N MET A 256 3.97 -3.66 5.56
CA MET A 256 5.30 -3.12 5.28
C MET A 256 5.97 -2.41 6.49
N VAL A 257 5.29 -2.30 7.63
CA VAL A 257 5.88 -1.89 8.92
C VAL A 257 6.38 -3.12 9.67
N LYS A 258 5.62 -4.23 9.64
CA LYS A 258 6.00 -5.51 10.25
C LYS A 258 7.15 -6.18 9.49
N GLU A 259 7.10 -6.13 8.17
CA GLU A 259 8.13 -6.64 7.27
C GLU A 259 8.72 -5.49 6.44
N PRO A 260 9.64 -4.69 7.01
CA PRO A 260 10.22 -3.54 6.33
C PRO A 260 11.00 -3.91 5.08
N LEU A 261 10.98 -3.03 4.08
CA LEU A 261 11.89 -3.11 2.95
C LEU A 261 13.34 -2.92 3.44
N LYS A 262 14.26 -3.71 2.91
CA LYS A 262 15.66 -3.72 3.36
C LYS A 262 16.52 -2.80 2.50
N SER A 263 17.43 -2.07 3.14
CA SER A 263 18.46 -1.30 2.45
C SER A 263 19.72 -1.19 3.32
N LYS A 264 20.74 -0.48 2.81
CA LYS A 264 21.93 -0.10 3.56
C LYS A 264 22.23 1.37 3.31
N PRO A 265 22.95 2.05 4.23
CA PRO A 265 23.45 3.39 3.96
C PRO A 265 24.29 3.43 2.69
N GLY A 266 24.07 4.48 1.88
CA GLY A 266 24.71 4.65 0.59
C GLY A 266 24.08 3.84 -0.55
N GLU A 267 23.15 2.94 -0.29
CA GLU A 267 22.42 2.25 -1.36
C GLU A 267 21.39 3.16 -2.02
N ARG A 268 21.26 3.03 -3.33
CA ARG A 268 20.20 3.64 -4.13
C ARG A 268 19.02 2.68 -4.22
N VAL A 269 17.85 3.17 -3.83
CA VAL A 269 16.60 2.42 -3.86
C VAL A 269 15.70 2.97 -4.96
N ARG A 270 15.09 2.05 -5.73
CA ARG A 270 14.01 2.33 -6.68
C ARG A 270 12.72 1.72 -6.17
N LEU A 271 11.69 2.55 -6.04
CA LEU A 271 10.35 2.09 -5.74
C LEU A 271 9.47 2.25 -6.98
N PHE A 272 8.79 1.18 -7.35
CA PHE A 272 7.70 1.19 -8.31
C PHE A 272 6.41 1.39 -7.53
N VAL A 273 5.87 2.61 -7.56
CA VAL A 273 4.73 3.01 -6.75
C VAL A 273 3.50 3.11 -7.64
N LEU A 274 2.47 2.34 -7.32
CA LEU A 274 1.17 2.37 -8.00
C LEU A 274 0.08 2.72 -6.99
N ASN A 275 -0.72 3.75 -7.28
CA ASN A 275 -1.97 3.99 -6.57
C ASN A 275 -3.13 3.37 -7.35
N VAL A 276 -3.63 2.26 -6.86
CA VAL A 276 -4.81 1.58 -7.43
C VAL A 276 -6.08 2.40 -7.20
N GLY A 277 -6.17 3.09 -6.09
CA GLY A 277 -7.39 3.70 -5.61
C GLY A 277 -8.32 2.67 -4.95
N PRO A 278 -9.58 2.53 -5.37
CA PRO A 278 -10.17 2.97 -6.63
C PRO A 278 -10.60 4.44 -6.73
N SER A 279 -10.63 5.19 -5.63
CA SER A 279 -11.26 6.52 -5.65
C SER A 279 -10.36 7.64 -5.18
N LYS A 280 -9.40 7.37 -4.29
CA LYS A 280 -8.55 8.39 -3.68
C LYS A 280 -7.26 8.61 -4.45
N THR A 281 -6.69 9.80 -4.30
CA THR A 281 -5.31 10.09 -4.72
C THR A 281 -4.33 9.60 -3.64
N SER A 282 -3.05 9.56 -3.98
CA SER A 282 -1.94 9.29 -3.06
C SER A 282 -0.92 10.41 -3.17
N SER A 283 -0.49 10.97 -2.05
CA SER A 283 0.64 11.89 -1.96
C SER A 283 1.85 11.14 -1.39
N PHE A 284 2.47 10.29 -2.20
CA PHE A 284 3.51 9.38 -1.75
C PHE A 284 4.79 10.11 -1.37
N HIS A 285 5.29 9.84 -0.16
CA HIS A 285 6.50 10.44 0.42
C HIS A 285 7.33 9.40 1.18
N VAL A 286 8.64 9.63 1.26
CA VAL A 286 9.57 8.86 2.12
C VAL A 286 10.31 9.82 3.02
N VAL A 287 10.02 9.77 4.32
CA VAL A 287 10.59 10.66 5.34
C VAL A 287 12.09 10.50 5.42
N GLY A 288 12.81 11.63 5.44
CA GLY A 288 14.29 11.65 5.55
C GLY A 288 15.01 11.45 4.22
N THR A 289 14.30 11.49 3.08
CA THR A 289 14.90 11.40 1.74
C THR A 289 14.37 12.50 0.80
N ILE A 290 15.03 12.63 -0.33
CA ILE A 290 14.53 13.38 -1.49
C ILE A 290 14.54 12.41 -2.67
N PHE A 291 13.48 12.40 -3.45
CA PHE A 291 13.45 11.67 -4.72
C PHE A 291 14.33 12.43 -5.73
N ASP A 292 15.55 11.97 -5.92
CA ASP A 292 16.47 12.59 -6.88
C ASP A 292 16.00 12.35 -8.32
N ARG A 293 15.19 11.32 -8.55
CA ARG A 293 14.46 11.04 -9.80
C ARG A 293 13.06 10.58 -9.52
N VAL A 294 12.13 11.08 -10.33
CA VAL A 294 10.74 10.60 -10.42
C VAL A 294 10.43 10.44 -11.89
N TRP A 295 9.94 9.26 -12.27
CA TRP A 295 9.42 9.00 -13.60
C TRP A 295 7.91 8.74 -13.50
N MET A 296 7.12 9.74 -13.95
CA MET A 296 5.65 9.61 -13.94
C MET A 296 5.22 8.47 -14.85
N ASP A 297 4.24 7.70 -14.41
CA ASP A 297 3.80 6.42 -14.99
C ASP A 297 4.94 5.40 -15.18
N GLY A 298 6.10 5.62 -14.56
CA GLY A 298 7.27 4.77 -14.68
C GLY A 298 8.00 4.89 -16.03
N ASN A 299 7.65 5.86 -16.87
CA ASN A 299 8.33 6.12 -18.13
C ASN A 299 9.48 7.12 -17.95
N PRO A 300 10.74 6.74 -18.26
CA PRO A 300 11.90 7.63 -18.11
C PRO A 300 11.82 8.94 -18.91
N ASP A 301 11.01 9.00 -19.97
CA ASP A 301 10.81 10.24 -20.73
C ASP A 301 9.99 11.29 -19.94
N ASN A 302 9.19 10.86 -18.96
CA ASN A 302 8.42 11.70 -18.04
C ASN A 302 9.19 11.98 -16.75
N GLN A 303 10.41 12.56 -16.85
CA GLN A 303 11.31 12.71 -15.72
C GLN A 303 11.16 14.03 -14.98
N LEU A 304 11.06 13.94 -13.65
CA LEU A 304 11.22 15.04 -12.69
C LEU A 304 12.41 14.77 -11.76
N ARG A 305 12.91 15.80 -11.06
CA ARG A 305 14.07 15.69 -10.16
C ARG A 305 13.86 16.51 -8.89
N GLY A 306 14.45 16.04 -7.78
CA GLY A 306 14.46 16.77 -6.52
C GLY A 306 13.08 16.91 -5.89
N MET A 307 12.24 15.89 -6.02
CA MET A 307 10.88 15.88 -5.51
C MET A 307 10.84 15.37 -4.07
N GLN A 308 10.04 16.01 -3.24
CA GLN A 308 9.77 15.53 -1.87
C GLN A 308 8.60 14.56 -1.81
N THR A 309 7.61 14.74 -2.67
CA THR A 309 6.35 14.00 -2.67
C THR A 309 5.87 13.89 -4.11
N VAL A 310 5.28 12.78 -4.47
CA VAL A 310 4.65 12.58 -5.78
C VAL A 310 3.15 12.37 -5.62
N LEU A 311 2.35 13.15 -6.36
CA LEU A 311 0.90 13.01 -6.38
C LEU A 311 0.50 11.99 -7.45
N LEU A 312 -0.21 10.95 -7.02
CA LEU A 312 -0.72 9.87 -7.88
C LEU A 312 -2.25 9.86 -7.82
N GLY A 313 -2.89 10.04 -8.96
CA GLY A 313 -4.33 9.78 -9.12
C GLY A 313 -4.65 8.29 -8.96
N ALA A 314 -5.92 7.95 -8.87
CA ALA A 314 -6.34 6.55 -8.96
C ALA A 314 -5.87 5.95 -10.29
N SER A 315 -5.30 4.75 -10.27
CA SER A 315 -4.69 4.07 -11.41
C SER A 315 -3.42 4.74 -11.99
N SER A 316 -2.85 5.74 -11.29
CA SER A 316 -1.58 6.35 -11.68
C SER A 316 -0.41 5.77 -10.92
N ALA A 317 0.76 5.85 -11.53
CA ALA A 317 1.99 5.31 -10.95
C ALA A 317 3.18 6.26 -11.11
N ALA A 318 4.24 5.99 -10.36
CA ALA A 318 5.56 6.58 -10.59
C ALA A 318 6.65 5.59 -10.20
N ILE A 319 7.82 5.75 -10.82
CA ILE A 319 9.05 5.23 -10.26
C ILE A 319 9.72 6.38 -9.52
N VAL A 320 10.09 6.14 -8.26
CA VAL A 320 10.89 7.10 -7.49
C VAL A 320 12.23 6.46 -7.13
N GLU A 321 13.31 7.24 -7.29
CA GLU A 321 14.65 6.84 -6.89
C GLU A 321 15.19 7.79 -5.83
N MET A 322 15.83 7.21 -4.82
CA MET A 322 16.44 7.94 -3.73
C MET A 322 17.70 7.24 -3.22
N MET A 323 18.57 8.00 -2.59
CA MET A 323 19.69 7.51 -1.81
C MET A 323 19.24 7.35 -0.36
N ILE A 324 19.60 6.23 0.27
CA ILE A 324 19.45 6.07 1.71
C ILE A 324 20.71 6.61 2.39
N PRO A 325 20.67 7.78 3.06
CA PRO A 325 21.89 8.47 3.45
C PRO A 325 22.60 7.84 4.64
N GLU A 326 21.88 7.32 5.60
CA GLU A 326 22.44 6.82 6.87
C GLU A 326 21.61 5.69 7.46
N HIS A 327 22.06 5.15 8.60
CA HIS A 327 21.30 4.11 9.30
C HIS A 327 20.03 4.67 9.89
N GLY A 328 18.89 4.00 9.65
CA GLY A 328 17.60 4.44 10.17
C GLY A 328 16.43 3.60 9.68
N LYS A 329 15.26 4.05 10.09
CA LYS A 329 13.96 3.59 9.60
C LYS A 329 13.32 4.76 8.86
N TYR A 330 13.20 4.62 7.55
CA TYR A 330 12.63 5.62 6.66
C TYR A 330 11.17 5.30 6.43
N LEU A 331 10.29 6.15 6.97
CA LEU A 331 8.84 5.94 6.87
C LEU A 331 8.37 6.31 5.46
N MET A 332 7.80 5.36 4.75
CA MET A 332 7.03 5.59 3.53
C MET A 332 5.58 5.84 3.91
N LEU A 333 4.94 6.84 3.35
CA LEU A 333 3.55 7.14 3.69
C LEU A 333 2.81 7.88 2.57
N ASP A 334 1.49 7.81 2.62
CA ASP A 334 0.64 8.79 1.95
C ASP A 334 0.58 10.05 2.81
N HIS A 335 1.06 11.19 2.28
CA HIS A 335 1.09 12.45 3.02
C HIS A 335 -0.31 13.10 3.16
N GLN A 336 -1.35 12.48 2.61
CA GLN A 336 -2.72 12.66 3.06
C GLN A 336 -2.87 11.91 4.39
N PHE A 337 -2.60 12.59 5.52
CA PHE A 337 -2.48 11.94 6.83
C PHE A 337 -3.74 11.19 7.29
N ALA A 338 -4.91 11.51 6.76
CA ALA A 338 -6.10 10.70 6.98
C ALA A 338 -5.90 9.27 6.47
N ASP A 339 -5.28 9.11 5.29
CA ASP A 339 -4.99 7.81 4.69
C ASP A 339 -3.80 7.13 5.35
N ALA A 340 -2.75 7.87 5.72
CA ALA A 340 -1.65 7.34 6.52
C ALA A 340 -2.15 6.76 7.86
N SER A 341 -3.08 7.46 8.53
CA SER A 341 -3.69 6.99 9.79
C SER A 341 -4.56 5.75 9.61
N GLN A 342 -5.06 5.50 8.40
CA GLN A 342 -5.81 4.31 8.02
C GLN A 342 -4.91 3.16 7.52
N GLY A 343 -3.58 3.36 7.47
CA GLY A 343 -2.62 2.30 7.18
C GLY A 343 -1.79 2.45 5.92
N ALA A 344 -1.89 3.58 5.19
CA ALA A 344 -1.01 3.87 4.05
C ALA A 344 0.40 4.27 4.54
N ILE A 345 1.04 3.35 5.25
CA ILE A 345 2.39 3.47 5.81
C ILE A 345 3.22 2.21 5.57
N GLY A 346 4.52 2.40 5.44
CA GLY A 346 5.52 1.33 5.33
C GLY A 346 6.88 1.83 5.82
N VAL A 347 7.87 0.97 5.86
CA VAL A 347 9.22 1.30 6.35
C VAL A 347 10.27 0.73 5.39
N ILE A 348 11.28 1.54 5.08
CA ILE A 348 12.56 1.07 4.58
C ILE A 348 13.51 1.06 5.77
N ALA A 349 14.05 -0.12 6.13
CA ALA A 349 14.96 -0.27 7.25
C ALA A 349 16.37 -0.60 6.77
N THR A 350 17.37 0.07 7.32
CA THR A 350 18.77 -0.27 7.07
C THR A 350 19.24 -1.25 8.14
N SER A 351 19.95 -2.30 7.72
CA SER A 351 20.56 -3.24 8.66
C SER A 351 21.78 -2.60 9.32
N SER A 352 21.70 -2.24 10.59
CA SER A 352 22.85 -2.10 11.47
C SER A 352 22.49 -2.39 12.91
N GLU A 353 23.39 -3.03 13.60
CA GLU A 353 23.21 -3.45 15.00
C GLU A 353 23.29 -2.30 16.02
N LYS A 354 23.50 -1.05 15.58
CA LYS A 354 23.58 0.14 16.46
C LYS A 354 22.77 1.31 15.92
N LEU A 355 21.55 1.08 15.52
CA LEU A 355 20.58 2.15 15.54
C LEU A 355 20.18 2.39 16.99
N TYR A 356 20.00 3.70 17.33
CA TYR A 356 19.17 4.08 18.46
C TYR A 356 18.00 3.10 18.51
N THR A 357 18.18 2.05 19.27
CA THR A 357 17.05 1.28 19.75
C THR A 357 16.38 2.27 20.69
N PRO A 358 15.20 2.80 20.34
CA PRO A 358 14.30 3.21 21.39
C PRO A 358 14.34 1.98 22.30
N GLU A 359 14.65 2.15 23.60
CA GLU A 359 14.56 1.11 24.62
C GLU A 359 13.46 0.17 24.16
N PRO A 360 13.70 -1.15 24.01
CA PRO A 360 12.70 -2.03 23.44
C PRO A 360 11.42 -1.62 24.14
N ILE A 361 10.44 -1.14 23.37
CA ILE A 361 9.10 -1.08 23.87
C ILE A 361 8.88 -2.56 24.14
N GLU A 362 9.12 -3.01 25.37
CA GLU A 362 8.70 -4.31 25.79
C GLU A 362 7.21 -4.30 25.51
N HIS A 363 6.86 -4.74 24.30
CA HIS A 363 5.56 -5.30 24.11
C HIS A 363 5.58 -6.44 25.11
N ASN A 364 5.06 -6.17 26.32
CA ASN A 364 4.65 -7.23 27.19
C ASN A 364 3.85 -8.12 26.26
N ASN A 365 4.49 -9.24 25.84
CA ASN A 365 3.83 -10.31 25.13
C ASN A 365 2.76 -10.78 26.13
N MET A 366 1.61 -10.07 26.08
CA MET A 366 0.45 -10.50 26.83
C MET A 366 0.17 -11.89 26.31
N ALA A 367 0.32 -12.87 27.17
CA ALA A 367 -0.09 -14.22 26.87
C ALA A 367 -1.53 -14.17 26.33
N ALA A 368 -1.89 -15.06 25.43
CA ALA A 368 -3.25 -15.12 24.87
C ALA A 368 -4.34 -15.17 25.98
N SER A 369 -3.99 -15.60 27.19
CA SER A 369 -4.80 -15.56 28.41
C SER A 369 -5.03 -14.15 28.99
N ASP A 370 -4.29 -13.13 28.52
CA ASP A 370 -4.34 -11.76 29.05
C ASP A 370 -5.10 -10.79 28.12
N LEU A 371 -5.74 -11.30 27.08
CA LEU A 371 -6.62 -10.47 26.23
C LEU A 371 -7.94 -10.22 26.98
N PRO A 372 -8.52 -9.01 26.87
CA PRO A 372 -9.82 -8.73 27.45
C PRO A 372 -10.90 -9.58 26.77
N GLU A 373 -11.79 -10.17 27.55
CA GLU A 373 -12.96 -10.89 27.04
C GLU A 373 -14.13 -9.95 26.72
N ASP A 374 -14.18 -8.79 27.38
CA ASP A 374 -15.24 -7.79 27.18
C ASP A 374 -15.05 -7.05 25.85
N GLN A 375 -16.06 -7.10 25.02
CA GLN A 375 -16.08 -6.47 23.70
C GLN A 375 -15.90 -4.94 23.75
N SER A 376 -16.35 -4.28 24.80
CA SER A 376 -16.19 -2.84 24.98
C SER A 376 -14.73 -2.51 25.30
N VAL A 377 -14.08 -3.33 26.10
CA VAL A 377 -12.64 -3.18 26.41
C VAL A 377 -11.77 -3.45 25.17
N ILE A 378 -12.13 -4.47 24.37
CA ILE A 378 -11.45 -4.79 23.10
C ILE A 378 -11.56 -3.60 22.13
N ARG A 379 -12.75 -3.00 22.00
CA ARG A 379 -12.94 -1.83 21.14
C ARG A 379 -12.13 -0.64 21.66
N GLY A 380 -12.21 -0.33 22.93
CA GLY A 380 -11.43 0.74 23.56
C GLY A 380 -9.92 0.56 23.35
N LYS A 381 -9.41 -0.69 23.45
CA LYS A 381 -8.02 -1.04 23.15
C LYS A 381 -7.66 -0.75 21.69
N ASN A 382 -8.45 -1.28 20.75
CA ASN A 382 -8.20 -1.11 19.32
C ASN A 382 -8.25 0.37 18.90
N ASP A 383 -9.20 1.13 19.42
CA ASP A 383 -9.34 2.55 19.18
C ASP A 383 -8.16 3.33 19.80
N PHE A 384 -7.70 2.96 21.00
CA PHE A 384 -6.51 3.55 21.59
C PHE A 384 -5.26 3.29 20.76
N GLU A 385 -5.06 2.06 20.31
CA GLU A 385 -3.91 1.69 19.48
C GLU A 385 -3.93 2.43 18.13
N SER A 386 -5.09 2.70 17.58
CA SER A 386 -5.23 3.38 16.29
C SER A 386 -5.15 4.90 16.37
N LYS A 387 -5.72 5.51 17.42
CA LYS A 387 -5.90 6.98 17.52
C LYS A 387 -4.95 7.65 18.53
N CYS A 388 -4.56 6.95 19.59
CA CYS A 388 -3.88 7.57 20.74
C CYS A 388 -2.42 7.16 20.89
N LEU A 389 -2.04 5.95 20.41
CA LEU A 389 -0.72 5.36 20.62
C LEU A 389 0.42 6.17 19.97
N ALA A 390 0.13 6.97 18.97
CA ALA A 390 1.10 7.86 18.34
C ALA A 390 1.68 8.89 19.34
N CYS A 391 0.83 9.37 20.25
CA CYS A 391 1.20 10.41 21.22
C CYS A 391 1.29 9.90 22.66
N HIS A 392 0.61 8.83 23.00
CA HIS A 392 0.55 8.26 24.36
C HIS A 392 1.09 6.84 24.43
N SER A 393 1.42 6.40 25.64
CA SER A 393 1.71 4.99 25.93
C SER A 393 0.90 4.54 27.15
N ILE A 394 0.88 3.24 27.43
CA ILE A 394 0.42 2.68 28.69
C ILE A 394 1.55 1.82 29.26
N GLY A 395 2.25 2.32 30.29
CA GLY A 395 3.33 1.63 30.95
C GLY A 395 4.67 1.61 30.21
N GLN A 396 4.84 2.47 29.19
CA GLN A 396 6.05 2.52 28.36
C GLN A 396 6.76 3.88 28.41
N GLY A 397 6.40 4.72 29.38
CA GLY A 397 7.00 6.04 29.55
C GLY A 397 6.38 7.15 28.70
N LYS A 398 6.88 8.36 28.91
CA LYS A 398 6.41 9.56 28.22
C LYS A 398 6.72 9.52 26.72
N ARG A 399 5.75 9.97 25.91
CA ARG A 399 5.92 10.24 24.47
C ARG A 399 5.68 11.73 24.20
N LEU A 400 5.01 12.05 23.11
CA LEU A 400 4.53 13.41 22.84
C LEU A 400 3.53 13.87 23.92
N GLY A 401 2.72 12.96 24.43
CA GLY A 401 1.83 13.09 25.57
C GLY A 401 2.23 12.19 26.75
N PRO A 402 1.48 12.26 27.89
CA PRO A 402 1.74 11.46 29.07
C PRO A 402 1.59 9.95 28.84
N ASP A 403 2.33 9.18 29.61
CA ASP A 403 2.04 7.77 29.83
C ASP A 403 0.72 7.64 30.61
N LEU A 404 -0.21 6.86 30.07
CA LEU A 404 -1.55 6.71 30.63
C LEU A 404 -1.67 5.54 31.63
N ALA A 405 -0.58 4.80 31.91
CA ALA A 405 -0.61 3.81 32.99
C ALA A 405 -1.03 4.46 34.33
N GLY A 406 -2.01 3.90 34.99
CA GLY A 406 -2.57 4.44 36.25
C GLY A 406 -3.45 5.69 36.05
N VAL A 407 -3.88 6.01 34.84
CA VAL A 407 -4.67 7.21 34.56
C VAL A 407 -6.00 7.21 35.33
N THR A 408 -6.66 6.05 35.48
CA THR A 408 -7.93 5.93 36.22
C THR A 408 -7.77 6.08 37.72
N LYS A 409 -6.52 6.04 38.25
CA LYS A 409 -6.21 6.31 39.64
C LYS A 409 -5.82 7.76 39.90
N ARG A 410 -5.26 8.42 38.88
CA ARG A 410 -4.89 9.84 38.93
C ARG A 410 -6.06 10.76 38.72
N HIS A 411 -7.04 10.34 37.90
CA HIS A 411 -8.18 11.16 37.52
C HIS A 411 -9.48 10.35 37.61
N PRO A 412 -10.57 10.92 38.14
CA PRO A 412 -11.90 10.29 38.12
C PRO A 412 -12.41 10.10 36.68
N ASP A 413 -13.26 9.10 36.47
CA ASP A 413 -13.84 8.78 35.16
C ASP A 413 -14.56 9.98 34.53
N GLU A 414 -15.23 10.81 35.32
CA GLU A 414 -15.90 12.03 34.87
C GLU A 414 -14.90 13.09 34.38
N TRP A 415 -13.72 13.16 34.97
CA TRP A 415 -12.65 14.06 34.52
C TRP A 415 -12.09 13.56 33.17
N ILE A 416 -11.81 12.25 33.07
CA ILE A 416 -11.33 11.60 31.83
C ILE A 416 -12.36 11.77 30.74
N ALA A 417 -13.64 11.56 31.04
CA ALA A 417 -14.72 11.72 30.05
C ALA A 417 -14.80 13.17 29.52
N ARG A 418 -14.73 14.17 30.40
CA ARG A 418 -14.72 15.59 29.97
C ARG A 418 -13.49 15.93 29.13
N TRP A 419 -12.30 15.39 29.54
CA TRP A 419 -11.07 15.58 28.80
C TRP A 419 -11.18 15.01 27.38
N LEU A 420 -11.68 13.78 27.21
CA LEU A 420 -11.86 13.11 25.93
C LEU A 420 -12.97 13.75 25.08
N THR A 421 -13.95 14.38 25.71
CA THR A 421 -15.04 15.08 25.00
C THR A 421 -14.58 16.42 24.39
N SER A 422 -13.87 17.22 25.17
CA SER A 422 -13.44 18.57 24.74
C SER A 422 -12.16 19.00 25.46
N PRO A 423 -10.99 18.59 24.95
CA PRO A 423 -9.70 19.01 25.52
C PRO A 423 -9.57 20.54 25.59
N GLU A 424 -10.06 21.26 24.58
CA GLU A 424 -9.96 22.72 24.51
C GLU A 424 -10.73 23.42 25.66
N ALA A 425 -11.91 22.91 25.97
CA ALA A 425 -12.72 23.46 27.07
C ALA A 425 -12.05 23.19 28.43
N MET A 426 -11.40 22.06 28.59
CA MET A 426 -10.64 21.74 29.81
C MET A 426 -9.37 22.57 29.91
N LEU A 427 -8.64 22.78 28.83
CA LEU A 427 -7.41 23.60 28.79
C LEU A 427 -7.72 25.09 29.09
N ALA A 428 -8.95 25.53 28.86
CA ALA A 428 -9.36 26.90 29.16
C ALA A 428 -9.66 27.16 30.66
N LYS A 429 -9.99 26.12 31.46
CA LYS A 429 -10.58 26.30 32.78
C LYS A 429 -10.08 25.34 33.86
N ASP A 430 -9.64 24.15 33.48
CA ASP A 430 -9.25 23.10 34.45
C ASP A 430 -7.77 23.25 34.85
N PRO A 431 -7.45 23.48 36.14
CA PRO A 431 -6.07 23.71 36.57
C PRO A 431 -5.13 22.51 36.27
N THR A 432 -5.66 21.30 36.38
CA THR A 432 -4.88 20.05 36.10
C THR A 432 -4.55 19.96 34.61
N ALA A 433 -5.53 20.25 33.75
CA ALA A 433 -5.32 20.26 32.31
C ALA A 433 -4.28 21.33 31.88
N ILE A 434 -4.36 22.53 32.48
CA ILE A 434 -3.40 23.62 32.23
C ILE A 434 -1.99 23.23 32.71
N ALA A 435 -1.88 22.58 33.85
CA ALA A 435 -0.58 22.12 34.36
C ALA A 435 0.05 21.05 33.43
N LEU A 436 -0.74 20.09 32.97
CA LEU A 436 -0.31 19.07 31.99
C LEU A 436 0.13 19.71 30.67
N LEU A 437 -0.60 20.70 30.15
CA LEU A 437 -0.19 21.40 28.94
C LEU A 437 1.21 22.02 29.07
N LYS A 438 1.49 22.67 30.20
CA LYS A 438 2.83 23.25 30.48
C LYS A 438 3.91 22.17 30.58
N GLU A 439 3.61 21.05 31.23
CA GLU A 439 4.53 19.91 31.37
C GLU A 439 4.93 19.31 30.00
N TYR A 440 4.01 19.36 29.02
CA TYR A 440 4.19 18.81 27.68
C TYR A 440 4.46 19.89 26.63
N ASN A 441 5.31 20.88 26.97
CA ASN A 441 5.83 21.91 26.07
C ASN A 441 4.73 22.76 25.37
N ASN A 442 3.60 22.94 26.02
CA ASN A 442 2.42 23.64 25.49
C ASN A 442 1.86 23.02 24.19
N ILE A 443 2.08 21.71 23.98
CA ILE A 443 1.46 20.98 22.87
C ILE A 443 0.07 20.51 23.35
N PRO A 444 -1.02 21.07 22.79
CA PRO A 444 -2.36 20.68 23.20
C PRO A 444 -2.74 19.31 22.62
N MET A 445 -3.45 18.51 23.40
CA MET A 445 -4.08 17.30 22.86
C MET A 445 -5.18 17.71 21.88
N PRO A 446 -5.14 17.25 20.62
CA PRO A 446 -6.17 17.54 19.65
C PRO A 446 -7.48 16.84 20.01
N ASN A 447 -8.61 17.51 19.73
CA ASN A 447 -9.92 16.90 19.87
C ASN A 447 -10.09 15.75 18.88
N GLN A 448 -10.43 14.58 19.39
CA GLN A 448 -10.62 13.37 18.57
C GLN A 448 -12.08 13.19 18.12
N ASN A 449 -12.98 14.15 18.44
CA ASN A 449 -14.41 14.11 18.10
C ASN A 449 -15.10 12.79 18.51
N LEU A 450 -14.73 12.27 19.69
CA LEU A 450 -15.20 10.98 20.18
C LEU A 450 -16.68 11.04 20.58
N GLN A 451 -17.42 10.01 20.22
CA GLN A 451 -18.80 9.83 20.66
C GLN A 451 -18.85 9.33 22.12
N SER A 452 -19.94 9.58 22.82
CA SER A 452 -20.09 9.18 24.22
C SER A 452 -19.92 7.67 24.46
N THR A 453 -20.26 6.85 23.48
CA THR A 453 -20.06 5.39 23.52
C THR A 453 -18.59 5.02 23.41
N GLU A 454 -17.81 5.68 22.54
CA GLU A 454 -16.37 5.48 22.42
C GLU A 454 -15.64 5.90 23.68
N ILE A 455 -16.01 7.06 24.27
CA ILE A 455 -15.42 7.54 25.54
C ILE A 455 -15.59 6.52 26.66
N LYS A 456 -16.78 5.90 26.78
CA LYS A 456 -17.00 4.82 27.76
C LYS A 456 -16.09 3.63 27.50
N GLN A 457 -15.90 3.25 26.24
CA GLN A 457 -15.01 2.14 25.84
C GLN A 457 -13.55 2.43 26.18
N TYR A 458 -13.06 3.67 25.96
CA TYR A 458 -11.73 4.08 26.40
C TYR A 458 -11.55 3.99 27.91
N ILE A 459 -12.51 4.48 28.69
CA ILE A 459 -12.42 4.43 30.16
C ILE A 459 -12.39 2.97 30.64
N GLN A 460 -13.22 2.10 30.08
CA GLN A 460 -13.22 0.67 30.40
C GLN A 460 -11.88 0.02 30.04
N TYR A 461 -11.29 0.37 28.89
CA TYR A 461 -9.96 -0.09 28.51
C TYR A 461 -8.88 0.41 29.49
N PHE A 462 -8.91 1.67 29.90
CA PHE A 462 -7.96 2.21 30.87
C PHE A 462 -8.05 1.50 32.24
N HIS A 463 -9.24 1.24 32.74
CA HIS A 463 -9.43 0.46 33.96
C HIS A 463 -8.84 -0.96 33.82
N TRP A 464 -9.13 -1.61 32.71
CA TRP A 464 -8.58 -2.95 32.43
C TRP A 464 -7.04 -2.91 32.36
N ALA A 465 -6.47 -1.97 31.64
CA ALA A 465 -5.02 -1.80 31.50
C ALA A 465 -4.35 -1.52 32.87
N ASP A 466 -4.93 -0.63 33.66
CA ASP A 466 -4.45 -0.29 34.99
C ASP A 466 -4.52 -1.49 35.95
N SER A 467 -5.52 -2.37 35.80
CA SER A 467 -5.61 -3.60 36.61
C SER A 467 -4.51 -4.61 36.27
N LYS A 468 -4.05 -4.65 35.02
CA LYS A 468 -2.99 -5.55 34.55
C LYS A 468 -1.60 -5.06 34.95
N THR A 469 -1.36 -3.75 34.86
CA THR A 469 -0.06 -3.14 35.22
C THR A 469 0.29 -3.35 36.69
N LEU A 470 -0.66 -3.50 37.56
CA LEU A 470 -0.43 -3.75 39.01
C LEU A 470 -0.19 -5.21 39.37
N GLY A 471 -0.61 -6.15 38.53
CA GLY A 471 -0.33 -7.58 38.75
C GLY A 471 1.16 -7.93 38.61
N VAL A 472 1.93 -7.10 37.93
CA VAL A 472 3.35 -7.32 37.65
C VAL A 472 4.23 -6.84 38.83
N VAL A 473 3.84 -5.75 39.52
CA VAL A 473 4.65 -5.19 40.63
C VAL A 473 4.65 -6.08 41.86
N ASN A 474 3.63 -6.93 42.06
CA ASN A 474 3.55 -7.83 43.26
C ASN A 474 4.19 -9.21 43.05
N LYS A 475 4.74 -9.54 41.89
CA LYS A 475 5.46 -10.81 41.66
C LYS A 475 6.99 -10.69 41.74
N GLY A 476 7.51 -9.49 41.92
CA GLY A 476 8.95 -9.20 41.96
C GLY A 476 9.57 -9.09 43.39
N SER A 477 8.79 -9.32 44.44
CA SER A 477 9.29 -9.33 45.83
C SER A 477 8.81 -10.57 46.57
N LYS A 478 9.48 -11.66 46.31
CA LYS A 478 9.62 -12.79 47.23
C LYS A 478 10.98 -13.46 47.00
#